data_e8ab68d3e2c956de93888cce92096c32
#
_entry.id   e8ab68d3e2c956de93888cce92096c32
#
_cell.length_a   1.000
_cell.length_b   1.000
_cell.length_c   1.000
_cell.angle_alpha   90.00
_cell.angle_beta   90.00
_cell.angle_gamma   90.00
#
_symmetry.space_group_name_H-M   'P 1'
#
loop_
_entity.id
_entity.type
_entity.pdbx_description
1 polymer ?
#
loop_
_entity_poly.entity_id
_entity_poly.type
_entity_poly.pdbx_seq_one_letter_code
_entity_poly.pdbx_strand_id
1 'polypeptide(L)'
;LNVLADMYGTDKIIPATVEFVDVAGLVAGASQGEGLGNKFLANIRECDAICHVVRAFESSTILRADGATKTDPKSDIEVINTELMLADIATIENHLPKVTKELKSDPKLRSTIDYLTSLQSQLLSGDIPDSFDDEKLHGLDLLTAKPIIYLFNVDENGLTDQTQQAELARIVINTNSAGDVVPARLQQDGNGASDKPRNDGRTERSQESLSPAGYPQVVFICAELESQLRELSVIEATELLADYGVTESGLAKLAHAAYDILGLQSYLTAGPKEVRAWTI
;
A
#
# COMPACT_ATOMS: atom_id res chain seq x y z
N LEU A 1 12.92 -20.19 9.15
CA LEU A 1 12.72 -21.45 8.40
C LEU A 1 14.00 -22.28 8.39
N ASN A 2 15.19 -21.71 8.07
CA ASN A 2 16.47 -22.43 7.96
C ASN A 2 16.80 -23.21 9.25
N VAL A 3 16.71 -22.59 10.43
CA VAL A 3 16.96 -23.24 11.72
C VAL A 3 16.05 -24.46 11.93
N LEU A 4 14.78 -24.36 11.54
CA LEU A 4 13.85 -25.50 11.62
C LEU A 4 14.19 -26.58 10.60
N ALA A 5 14.63 -26.23 9.41
CA ALA A 5 15.06 -27.17 8.39
C ALA A 5 16.27 -27.98 8.87
N ASP A 6 17.26 -27.30 9.46
CA ASP A 6 18.43 -27.96 10.08
C ASP A 6 18.04 -28.90 11.21
N MET A 7 17.12 -28.47 12.09
CA MET A 7 16.63 -29.32 13.22
C MET A 7 15.92 -30.60 12.76
N TYR A 8 15.20 -30.55 11.63
CA TYR A 8 14.46 -31.70 11.10
C TYR A 8 15.20 -32.46 10.00
N GLY A 9 16.40 -31.97 9.60
CA GLY A 9 17.23 -32.59 8.56
C GLY A 9 16.58 -32.60 7.19
N THR A 10 15.90 -31.52 6.80
CA THR A 10 15.23 -31.39 5.49
C THR A 10 15.74 -30.17 4.73
N ASP A 11 15.98 -30.36 3.44
CA ASP A 11 16.39 -29.27 2.53
C ASP A 11 15.18 -28.57 1.89
N LYS A 12 13.96 -29.09 2.10
CA LYS A 12 12.75 -28.54 1.49
C LYS A 12 12.15 -27.45 2.37
N ILE A 13 12.43 -26.20 2.00
CA ILE A 13 11.92 -25.00 2.67
C ILE A 13 10.92 -24.32 1.74
N ILE A 14 9.71 -24.06 2.25
CA ILE A 14 8.65 -23.37 1.52
C ILE A 14 8.29 -22.09 2.30
N PRO A 15 8.72 -20.92 1.83
CA PRO A 15 8.38 -19.65 2.45
C PRO A 15 6.91 -19.30 2.21
N ALA A 16 6.38 -18.43 3.05
CA ALA A 16 5.14 -17.72 2.75
C ALA A 16 5.41 -16.68 1.63
N THR A 17 4.40 -16.41 0.82
CA THR A 17 4.53 -15.53 -0.34
C THR A 17 3.39 -14.53 -0.40
N VAL A 18 3.69 -13.35 -0.92
CA VAL A 18 2.73 -12.35 -1.40
C VAL A 18 2.89 -12.29 -2.91
N GLU A 19 1.78 -12.29 -3.62
CA GLU A 19 1.76 -12.18 -5.08
C GLU A 19 1.51 -10.71 -5.47
N PHE A 20 2.41 -10.15 -6.27
CA PHE A 20 2.25 -8.85 -6.89
C PHE A 20 1.86 -9.04 -8.35
N VAL A 21 0.70 -8.51 -8.71
CA VAL A 21 0.18 -8.56 -10.08
C VAL A 21 0.40 -7.22 -10.75
N ASP A 22 1.16 -7.23 -11.87
CA ASP A 22 1.32 -6.02 -12.68
C ASP A 22 0.02 -5.74 -13.44
N VAL A 23 -0.51 -4.55 -13.20
CA VAL A 23 -1.73 -4.08 -13.87
C VAL A 23 -1.33 -2.93 -14.80
N ALA A 24 -1.55 -3.07 -16.10
CA ALA A 24 -1.20 -2.06 -17.10
C ALA A 24 -1.72 -0.68 -16.73
N GLY A 25 -0.87 0.35 -16.86
CA GLY A 25 -1.05 1.67 -16.26
C GLY A 25 -2.42 2.31 -16.43
N LEU A 26 -2.94 2.86 -15.38
CA LEU A 26 -4.15 3.68 -15.35
C LEU A 26 -3.81 5.07 -15.94
N VAL A 27 -4.59 5.50 -16.91
CA VAL A 27 -4.55 6.87 -17.45
C VAL A 27 -5.85 7.59 -17.10
N ALA A 28 -5.80 8.89 -16.98
CA ALA A 28 -6.97 9.74 -16.74
C ALA A 28 -8.09 9.40 -17.75
N GLY A 29 -9.33 9.24 -17.26
CA GLY A 29 -10.49 8.87 -18.08
C GLY A 29 -10.69 7.36 -18.29
N ALA A 30 -9.92 6.52 -17.59
CA ALA A 30 -10.04 5.07 -17.71
C ALA A 30 -11.39 4.52 -17.24
N SER A 31 -12.00 5.15 -16.25
CA SER A 31 -13.32 4.80 -15.72
C SER A 31 -14.48 5.09 -16.68
N GLN A 32 -14.28 6.04 -17.63
CA GLN A 32 -15.30 6.46 -18.61
C GLN A 32 -15.16 5.77 -19.97
N GLY A 33 -14.06 5.01 -20.22
CA GLY A 33 -13.77 4.36 -21.50
C GLY A 33 -14.35 2.97 -21.63
N GLU A 34 -14.96 2.66 -22.78
CA GLU A 34 -15.31 1.28 -23.17
C GLU A 34 -14.01 0.53 -23.52
N GLY A 35 -13.53 -0.38 -22.64
CA GLY A 35 -12.47 -1.32 -23.01
C GLY A 35 -11.34 -1.49 -21.99
N LEU A 36 -10.16 -0.90 -22.22
CA LEU A 36 -8.95 -1.18 -21.43
C LEU A 36 -9.07 -0.74 -19.96
N GLY A 37 -9.69 0.42 -19.68
CA GLY A 37 -9.88 0.92 -18.32
C GLY A 37 -10.76 0.02 -17.46
N ASN A 38 -11.85 -0.51 -18.00
CA ASN A 38 -12.73 -1.42 -17.27
C ASN A 38 -12.05 -2.78 -16.95
N LYS A 39 -11.18 -3.29 -17.83
CA LYS A 39 -10.38 -4.49 -17.54
C LYS A 39 -9.36 -4.23 -16.44
N PHE A 40 -8.73 -3.07 -16.46
CA PHE A 40 -7.80 -2.63 -15.43
C PHE A 40 -8.48 -2.59 -14.06
N LEU A 41 -9.62 -1.91 -13.95
CA LEU A 41 -10.37 -1.82 -12.69
C LEU A 41 -10.89 -3.19 -12.22
N ALA A 42 -11.23 -4.10 -13.14
CA ALA A 42 -11.60 -5.46 -12.80
C ALA A 42 -10.44 -6.24 -12.16
N ASN A 43 -9.23 -6.12 -12.70
CA ASN A 43 -8.04 -6.76 -12.12
C ASN A 43 -7.75 -6.23 -10.70
N ILE A 44 -7.90 -4.91 -10.47
CA ILE A 44 -7.73 -4.35 -9.13
C ILE A 44 -8.79 -4.90 -8.17
N ARG A 45 -10.03 -5.11 -8.61
CA ARG A 45 -11.08 -5.68 -7.74
C ARG A 45 -10.74 -7.07 -7.21
N GLU A 46 -10.01 -7.86 -7.98
CA GLU A 46 -9.59 -9.22 -7.59
C GLU A 46 -8.42 -9.24 -6.58
N CYS A 47 -7.73 -8.09 -6.38
CA CYS A 47 -6.63 -7.98 -5.44
C CYS A 47 -7.11 -7.60 -4.03
N ASP A 48 -6.38 -8.02 -2.98
CA ASP A 48 -6.70 -7.72 -1.59
C ASP A 48 -6.22 -6.31 -1.17
N ALA A 49 -5.17 -5.79 -1.82
CA ALA A 49 -4.61 -4.45 -1.60
C ALA A 49 -4.11 -3.84 -2.91
N ILE A 50 -3.86 -2.54 -2.91
CA ILE A 50 -3.32 -1.79 -4.03
C ILE A 50 -1.90 -1.34 -3.70
N CYS A 51 -0.94 -1.62 -4.60
CA CYS A 51 0.38 -1.01 -4.57
C CYS A 51 0.42 0.12 -5.61
N HIS A 52 0.33 1.36 -5.15
CA HIS A 52 0.35 2.54 -6.02
C HIS A 52 1.80 3.00 -6.22
N VAL A 53 2.37 2.70 -7.38
CA VAL A 53 3.74 3.10 -7.73
C VAL A 53 3.74 4.53 -8.23
N VAL A 54 4.43 5.42 -7.50
CA VAL A 54 4.52 6.85 -7.78
C VAL A 54 5.95 7.22 -8.14
N ARG A 55 6.15 7.87 -9.27
CA ARG A 55 7.46 8.37 -9.66
C ARG A 55 7.82 9.62 -8.84
N ALA A 56 8.96 9.58 -8.16
CA ALA A 56 9.47 10.68 -7.34
C ALA A 56 10.95 11.00 -7.60
N PHE A 57 11.43 10.73 -8.83
CA PHE A 57 12.77 11.08 -9.30
C PHE A 57 12.69 11.88 -10.60
N GLU A 58 13.62 12.82 -10.78
CA GLU A 58 13.72 13.61 -12.00
C GLU A 58 14.44 12.83 -13.12
N SER A 59 13.94 12.93 -14.34
CA SER A 59 14.60 12.37 -15.53
C SER A 59 14.28 13.24 -16.75
N SER A 60 15.30 13.57 -17.52
CA SER A 60 15.14 14.29 -18.77
C SER A 60 14.66 13.41 -19.93
N THR A 61 14.75 12.08 -19.79
CA THR A 61 14.44 11.11 -20.85
C THR A 61 13.10 10.43 -20.68
N ILE A 62 12.56 10.39 -19.45
CA ILE A 62 11.29 9.73 -19.15
C ILE A 62 10.21 10.82 -19.07
N LEU A 63 9.24 10.76 -19.97
CA LEU A 63 8.09 11.64 -19.98
C LEU A 63 6.95 11.09 -19.12
N ARG A 64 6.15 11.99 -18.54
CA ARG A 64 4.85 11.66 -17.94
C ARG A 64 3.84 11.35 -19.05
N ALA A 65 2.68 10.81 -18.67
CA ALA A 65 1.58 10.54 -19.60
C ALA A 65 1.04 11.81 -20.30
N ASP A 66 1.16 12.97 -19.64
CA ASP A 66 0.82 14.31 -20.18
C ASP A 66 1.92 14.92 -21.05
N GLY A 67 3.05 14.25 -21.23
CA GLY A 67 4.23 14.73 -21.97
C GLY A 67 5.16 15.65 -21.18
N ALA A 68 4.89 15.92 -19.91
CA ALA A 68 5.77 16.71 -19.05
C ALA A 68 7.02 15.92 -18.63
N THR A 69 8.13 16.62 -18.44
CA THR A 69 9.40 16.03 -17.95
C THR A 69 9.49 16.06 -16.42
N LYS A 70 8.87 17.09 -15.80
CA LYS A 70 8.90 17.29 -14.36
C LYS A 70 7.94 16.32 -13.66
N THR A 71 8.39 15.71 -12.58
CA THR A 71 7.54 14.86 -11.73
C THR A 71 6.57 15.69 -10.90
N ASP A 72 5.38 15.14 -10.69
CA ASP A 72 4.36 15.72 -9.82
C ASP A 72 3.64 14.58 -9.07
N PRO A 73 4.26 14.04 -8.01
CA PRO A 73 3.71 12.93 -7.24
C PRO A 73 2.30 13.20 -6.71
N LYS A 74 2.00 14.46 -6.33
CA LYS A 74 0.69 14.86 -5.85
C LYS A 74 -0.37 14.67 -6.93
N SER A 75 -0.15 15.26 -8.11
CA SER A 75 -1.06 15.14 -9.25
C SER A 75 -1.24 13.68 -9.68
N ASP A 76 -0.17 12.88 -9.67
CA ASP A 76 -0.23 11.47 -10.06
C ASP A 76 -1.10 10.65 -9.08
N ILE A 77 -1.01 10.93 -7.77
CA ILE A 77 -1.86 10.31 -6.73
C ILE A 77 -3.33 10.76 -6.90
N GLU A 78 -3.58 12.05 -7.07
CA GLU A 78 -4.93 12.60 -7.23
C GLU A 78 -5.66 12.03 -8.44
N VAL A 79 -4.96 11.84 -9.56
CA VAL A 79 -5.54 11.22 -10.78
C VAL A 79 -6.02 9.80 -10.49
N ILE A 80 -5.19 8.97 -9.86
CA ILE A 80 -5.56 7.59 -9.54
C ILE A 80 -6.70 7.53 -8.53
N ASN A 81 -6.64 8.32 -7.45
CA ASN A 81 -7.71 8.38 -6.46
C ASN A 81 -9.05 8.77 -7.10
N THR A 82 -9.02 9.74 -8.03
CA THR A 82 -10.22 10.17 -8.77
C THR A 82 -10.80 9.03 -9.60
N GLU A 83 -9.97 8.27 -10.32
CA GLU A 83 -10.44 7.14 -11.14
C GLU A 83 -11.03 6.02 -10.27
N LEU A 84 -10.44 5.72 -9.10
CA LEU A 84 -10.99 4.76 -8.16
C LEU A 84 -12.35 5.21 -7.61
N MET A 85 -12.45 6.49 -7.20
CA MET A 85 -13.73 7.07 -6.73
C MET A 85 -14.81 7.01 -7.80
N LEU A 86 -14.52 7.39 -9.04
CA LEU A 86 -15.48 7.36 -10.15
C LEU A 86 -15.98 5.93 -10.41
N ALA A 87 -15.08 4.94 -10.35
CA ALA A 87 -15.45 3.53 -10.51
C ALA A 87 -16.39 3.05 -9.38
N ASP A 88 -16.14 3.50 -8.16
CA ASP A 88 -16.98 3.14 -7.00
C ASP A 88 -18.32 3.86 -7.01
N ILE A 89 -18.36 5.11 -7.41
CA ILE A 89 -19.63 5.85 -7.63
C ILE A 89 -20.51 5.07 -8.62
N ALA A 90 -19.96 4.65 -9.76
CA ALA A 90 -20.70 3.86 -10.74
C ALA A 90 -21.15 2.50 -10.19
N THR A 91 -20.35 1.86 -9.34
CA THR A 91 -20.71 0.61 -8.66
C THR A 91 -21.89 0.82 -7.71
N ILE A 92 -21.85 1.86 -6.89
CA ILE A 92 -22.93 2.21 -5.95
C ILE A 92 -24.19 2.57 -6.72
N GLU A 93 -24.11 3.38 -7.78
CA GLU A 93 -25.24 3.75 -8.64
C GLU A 93 -25.97 2.55 -9.23
N ASN A 94 -25.21 1.54 -9.67
CA ASN A 94 -25.77 0.31 -10.22
C ASN A 94 -26.37 -0.62 -9.14
N HIS A 95 -25.92 -0.52 -7.90
CA HIS A 95 -26.36 -1.36 -6.78
C HIS A 95 -27.60 -0.79 -6.06
N LEU A 96 -27.65 0.51 -5.80
CA LEU A 96 -28.73 1.18 -5.08
C LEU A 96 -30.16 0.81 -5.56
N PRO A 97 -30.46 0.77 -6.88
CA PRO A 97 -31.79 0.39 -7.35
C PRO A 97 -32.20 -1.05 -7.00
N LYS A 98 -31.23 -1.96 -6.91
CA LYS A 98 -31.46 -3.37 -6.55
C LYS A 98 -31.83 -3.47 -5.08
N VAL A 99 -31.03 -2.90 -4.19
CA VAL A 99 -31.27 -2.89 -2.74
C VAL A 99 -32.57 -2.16 -2.41
N THR A 100 -32.88 -1.06 -3.12
CA THR A 100 -34.15 -0.33 -2.94
C THR A 100 -35.40 -1.17 -3.29
N LYS A 101 -35.31 -2.05 -4.27
CA LYS A 101 -36.40 -2.99 -4.58
C LYS A 101 -36.55 -4.04 -3.48
N GLU A 102 -35.45 -4.54 -2.93
CA GLU A 102 -35.42 -5.53 -1.87
C GLU A 102 -35.92 -4.98 -0.52
N LEU A 103 -35.80 -3.66 -0.28
CA LEU A 103 -36.31 -2.98 0.91
C LEU A 103 -37.79 -3.29 1.21
N LYS A 104 -38.58 -3.60 0.17
CA LYS A 104 -39.99 -3.96 0.35
C LYS A 104 -40.18 -5.27 1.11
N SER A 105 -39.23 -6.18 1.00
CA SER A 105 -39.25 -7.49 1.66
C SER A 105 -38.38 -7.53 2.91
N ASP A 106 -37.34 -6.69 2.99
CA ASP A 106 -36.45 -6.59 4.15
C ASP A 106 -36.24 -5.14 4.60
N PRO A 107 -36.97 -4.67 5.63
CA PRO A 107 -36.82 -3.32 6.16
C PRO A 107 -35.44 -2.98 6.74
N LYS A 108 -34.61 -3.98 7.06
CA LYS A 108 -33.25 -3.77 7.60
C LYS A 108 -32.32 -3.11 6.57
N LEU A 109 -32.61 -3.29 5.29
CA LEU A 109 -31.82 -2.71 4.19
C LEU A 109 -31.88 -1.16 4.14
N ARG A 110 -32.77 -0.54 4.95
CA ARG A 110 -32.87 0.92 5.00
C ARG A 110 -31.57 1.57 5.41
N SER A 111 -30.91 1.05 6.45
CA SER A 111 -29.64 1.58 6.93
C SER A 111 -28.51 1.43 5.89
N THR A 112 -28.54 0.36 5.11
CA THR A 112 -27.58 0.13 4.00
C THR A 112 -27.80 1.16 2.89
N ILE A 113 -29.06 1.43 2.50
CA ILE A 113 -29.36 2.43 1.47
C ILE A 113 -28.92 3.83 1.92
N ASP A 114 -29.25 4.21 3.17
CA ASP A 114 -28.88 5.51 3.72
C ASP A 114 -27.35 5.67 3.78
N TYR A 115 -26.60 4.61 4.17
CA TYR A 115 -25.15 4.58 4.17
C TYR A 115 -24.56 4.72 2.75
N LEU A 116 -25.02 3.90 1.79
CA LEU A 116 -24.53 3.95 0.41
C LEU A 116 -24.81 5.30 -0.26
N THR A 117 -25.96 5.92 0.04
CA THR A 117 -26.29 7.25 -0.47
C THR A 117 -25.37 8.32 0.11
N SER A 118 -25.05 8.23 1.41
CA SER A 118 -24.08 9.13 2.06
C SER A 118 -22.68 8.94 1.51
N LEU A 119 -22.24 7.69 1.38
CA LEU A 119 -20.93 7.35 0.81
C LEU A 119 -20.78 7.87 -0.62
N GLN A 120 -21.80 7.68 -1.47
CA GLN A 120 -21.81 8.21 -2.82
C GLN A 120 -21.64 9.73 -2.84
N SER A 121 -22.36 10.43 -1.97
CA SER A 121 -22.28 11.89 -1.87
C SER A 121 -20.89 12.36 -1.42
N GLN A 122 -20.25 11.61 -0.52
CA GLN A 122 -18.89 11.88 -0.05
C GLN A 122 -17.87 11.67 -1.17
N LEU A 123 -17.94 10.55 -1.88
CA LEU A 123 -17.06 10.28 -3.03
C LEU A 123 -17.24 11.31 -4.16
N LEU A 124 -18.47 11.78 -4.40
CA LEU A 124 -18.77 12.84 -5.37
C LEU A 124 -18.15 14.20 -4.98
N SER A 125 -17.97 14.46 -3.69
CA SER A 125 -17.26 15.66 -3.21
C SER A 125 -15.73 15.53 -3.27
N GLY A 126 -15.23 14.36 -3.65
CA GLY A 126 -13.79 14.08 -3.75
C GLY A 126 -13.18 13.55 -2.45
N ASP A 127 -14.00 13.18 -1.47
CA ASP A 127 -13.56 12.73 -0.17
C ASP A 127 -13.63 11.21 -0.07
N ILE A 128 -12.52 10.55 0.26
CA ILE A 128 -12.46 9.12 0.58
C ILE A 128 -12.60 8.98 2.10
N PRO A 129 -13.57 8.17 2.61
CA PRO A 129 -13.71 7.94 4.05
C PRO A 129 -12.47 7.29 4.68
N ASP A 130 -12.14 7.68 5.91
CA ASP A 130 -11.07 7.03 6.70
C ASP A 130 -11.39 5.58 7.09
N SER A 131 -12.68 5.23 7.10
CA SER A 131 -13.16 3.88 7.43
C SER A 131 -14.46 3.55 6.69
N PHE A 132 -14.64 2.28 6.44
CA PHE A 132 -15.81 1.74 5.75
C PHE A 132 -16.59 0.79 6.66
N ASP A 133 -17.91 0.71 6.45
CA ASP A 133 -18.78 -0.24 7.15
C ASP A 133 -18.91 -1.53 6.33
N ASP A 134 -18.06 -2.51 6.64
CA ASP A 134 -17.94 -3.76 5.88
C ASP A 134 -19.25 -4.54 5.82
N GLU A 135 -20.09 -4.49 6.87
CA GLU A 135 -21.40 -5.16 6.86
C GLU A 135 -22.32 -4.58 5.80
N LYS A 136 -22.29 -3.25 5.61
CA LYS A 136 -23.12 -2.56 4.63
C LYS A 136 -22.55 -2.59 3.22
N LEU A 137 -21.24 -2.84 3.10
CA LEU A 137 -20.55 -3.02 1.82
C LEU A 137 -20.53 -4.45 1.33
N HIS A 138 -21.09 -5.40 2.08
CA HIS A 138 -21.07 -6.81 1.73
C HIS A 138 -21.52 -7.07 0.27
N GLY A 139 -20.62 -7.65 -0.53
CA GLY A 139 -20.85 -7.90 -1.96
C GLY A 139 -20.62 -6.71 -2.89
N LEU A 140 -20.06 -5.61 -2.36
CA LEU A 140 -19.57 -4.48 -3.12
C LEU A 140 -18.05 -4.42 -2.97
N ASP A 141 -17.33 -4.83 -4.00
CA ASP A 141 -15.87 -4.76 -4.00
C ASP A 141 -15.42 -3.34 -4.39
N LEU A 142 -15.59 -2.39 -3.46
CA LEU A 142 -15.21 -1.00 -3.68
C LEU A 142 -13.68 -0.89 -3.69
N LEU A 143 -13.18 -0.13 -4.66
CA LEU A 143 -11.74 0.06 -4.87
C LEU A 143 -11.14 1.00 -3.83
N THR A 144 -11.90 2.06 -3.46
CA THR A 144 -11.46 3.02 -2.44
C THR A 144 -11.46 2.45 -1.02
N ALA A 145 -12.16 1.33 -0.79
CA ALA A 145 -12.14 0.62 0.49
C ALA A 145 -10.92 -0.32 0.65
N LYS A 146 -10.19 -0.58 -0.43
CA LYS A 146 -9.00 -1.44 -0.35
C LYS A 146 -7.83 -0.71 0.30
N PRO A 147 -7.02 -1.43 1.11
CA PRO A 147 -5.79 -0.87 1.66
C PRO A 147 -4.81 -0.51 0.54
N ILE A 148 -4.12 0.64 0.68
CA ILE A 148 -3.19 1.15 -0.33
C ILE A 148 -1.80 1.31 0.27
N ILE A 149 -0.78 0.75 -0.43
CA ILE A 149 0.64 1.03 -0.21
C ILE A 149 1.07 2.03 -1.26
N TYR A 150 1.60 3.18 -0.84
CA TYR A 150 2.23 4.15 -1.73
C TYR A 150 3.72 3.83 -1.86
N LEU A 151 4.11 3.37 -3.03
CA LEU A 151 5.48 2.99 -3.37
C LEU A 151 6.13 4.11 -4.18
N PHE A 152 6.93 4.96 -3.51
CA PHE A 152 7.66 6.01 -4.20
C PHE A 152 8.94 5.47 -4.82
N ASN A 153 9.01 5.53 -6.15
CA ASN A 153 10.24 5.25 -6.87
C ASN A 153 11.08 6.55 -6.90
N VAL A 154 12.14 6.57 -6.10
CA VAL A 154 13.10 7.67 -5.94
C VAL A 154 14.42 7.35 -6.65
N ASP A 155 15.32 8.32 -6.76
CA ASP A 155 16.72 8.07 -7.11
C ASP A 155 17.50 7.53 -5.89
N GLU A 156 18.79 7.21 -6.09
CA GLU A 156 19.63 6.65 -5.02
C GLU A 156 19.74 7.60 -3.81
N ASN A 157 19.79 8.90 -4.02
CA ASN A 157 19.87 9.89 -2.94
C ASN A 157 18.59 9.93 -2.12
N GLY A 158 17.44 9.79 -2.77
CA GLY A 158 16.13 9.76 -2.12
C GLY A 158 15.92 8.59 -1.17
N LEU A 159 16.73 7.51 -1.28
CA LEU A 159 16.67 6.37 -0.36
C LEU A 159 17.08 6.73 1.08
N THR A 160 17.89 7.78 1.25
CA THR A 160 18.40 8.23 2.56
C THR A 160 18.04 9.67 2.88
N ASP A 161 17.45 10.42 1.95
CA ASP A 161 16.99 11.80 2.20
C ASP A 161 15.67 11.80 2.98
N GLN A 162 15.77 11.85 4.30
CA GLN A 162 14.63 11.89 5.20
C GLN A 162 13.73 13.12 4.98
N THR A 163 14.28 14.23 4.49
CA THR A 163 13.49 15.44 4.22
C THR A 163 12.58 15.22 3.02
N GLN A 164 13.11 14.71 1.92
CA GLN A 164 12.34 14.35 0.73
C GLN A 164 11.28 13.30 1.07
N GLN A 165 11.65 12.25 1.81
CA GLN A 165 10.73 11.19 2.23
C GLN A 165 9.57 11.74 3.09
N ALA A 166 9.87 12.64 4.02
CA ALA A 166 8.85 13.27 4.85
C ALA A 166 7.89 14.16 4.03
N GLU A 167 8.40 14.87 3.02
CA GLU A 167 7.58 15.66 2.10
C GLU A 167 6.65 14.78 1.26
N LEU A 168 7.17 13.70 0.68
CA LEU A 168 6.39 12.74 -0.09
C LEU A 168 5.31 12.04 0.76
N ALA A 169 5.65 11.66 1.99
CA ALA A 169 4.68 11.08 2.92
C ALA A 169 3.56 12.07 3.29
N ARG A 170 3.87 13.36 3.44
CA ARG A 170 2.86 14.41 3.67
C ARG A 170 1.90 14.58 2.49
N ILE A 171 2.37 14.42 1.26
CA ILE A 171 1.50 14.45 0.07
C ILE A 171 0.41 13.38 0.22
N VAL A 172 0.78 12.15 0.59
CA VAL A 172 -0.17 11.03 0.76
C VAL A 172 -1.20 11.35 1.85
N ILE A 173 -0.76 11.86 3.00
CA ILE A 173 -1.66 12.23 4.10
C ILE A 173 -2.65 13.30 3.64
N ASN A 174 -2.16 14.35 2.98
CA ASN A 174 -3.00 15.48 2.57
C ASN A 174 -3.97 15.13 1.42
N THR A 175 -3.63 14.16 0.57
CA THR A 175 -4.53 13.71 -0.52
C THR A 175 -5.59 12.71 -0.06
N ASN A 176 -5.40 12.06 1.09
CA ASN A 176 -6.34 11.09 1.64
C ASN A 176 -7.19 11.64 2.81
N SER A 177 -6.86 12.82 3.34
CA SER A 177 -7.59 13.43 4.47
C SER A 177 -8.25 14.74 4.04
N ALA A 178 -9.55 14.81 4.12
CA ALA A 178 -10.30 16.06 4.01
C ALA A 178 -10.22 16.88 5.32
N GLY A 179 -9.02 17.14 5.82
CA GLY A 179 -8.83 17.96 7.02
C GLY A 179 -7.41 17.94 7.56
N ASP A 180 -6.89 19.12 7.90
CA ASP A 180 -5.56 19.38 8.49
C ASP A 180 -5.30 18.59 9.78
N VAL A 181 -4.96 17.31 9.71
CA VAL A 181 -4.43 16.53 10.83
C VAL A 181 -3.01 16.12 10.54
N VAL A 182 -2.07 16.98 10.87
CA VAL A 182 -0.64 16.61 10.93
C VAL A 182 -0.45 15.72 12.16
N PRO A 183 -0.03 14.46 12.02
CA PRO A 183 0.25 13.60 13.18
C PRO A 183 1.34 14.22 14.05
N ALA A 184 1.07 14.38 15.33
CA ALA A 184 1.98 14.99 16.32
C ALA A 184 3.35 14.30 16.46
N ARG A 185 3.58 13.17 15.81
CA ARG A 185 4.82 12.39 15.86
C ARG A 185 5.93 12.86 14.92
N LEU A 186 5.61 13.66 13.89
CA LEU A 186 6.62 14.28 13.02
C LEU A 186 7.16 15.61 13.59
N GLN A 187 6.73 16.02 14.79
CA GLN A 187 7.17 17.26 15.45
C GLN A 187 8.18 17.08 16.57
N GLN A 188 8.63 15.86 16.91
CA GLN A 188 9.53 15.63 18.05
C GLN A 188 10.85 14.97 17.67
N ASP A 189 11.69 15.67 16.89
CA ASP A 189 13.13 15.44 16.92
C ASP A 189 13.89 16.77 16.92
N GLY A 190 13.62 17.55 17.94
CA GLY A 190 14.31 18.81 18.20
C GLY A 190 14.18 19.25 19.65
N ASN A 191 14.64 18.46 20.62
CA ASN A 191 15.33 18.95 21.80
C ASN A 191 15.75 17.79 22.73
N GLY A 192 17.03 17.74 23.05
CA GLY A 192 17.60 16.75 23.94
C GLY A 192 17.19 16.95 25.39
N ALA A 193 16.94 15.84 26.09
CA ALA A 193 17.17 15.70 27.50
C ALA A 193 17.42 14.24 27.85
N SER A 194 18.55 14.00 28.47
CA SER A 194 19.06 12.74 29.01
C SER A 194 18.13 12.10 30.01
N ASP A 195 17.77 10.81 29.79
CA ASP A 195 17.52 9.93 30.92
C ASP A 195 17.95 8.48 30.57
N LYS A 196 18.64 7.83 31.50
CA LYS A 196 19.30 6.54 31.34
C LYS A 196 18.29 5.38 31.29
N PRO A 197 18.50 4.35 30.43
CA PRO A 197 17.58 3.22 30.36
C PRO A 197 17.81 2.25 31.53
N ARG A 198 16.70 1.79 32.13
CA ARG A 198 16.65 0.58 32.94
C ARG A 198 16.64 -0.65 32.03
N ASN A 199 17.60 -1.52 32.28
CA ASN A 199 17.84 -2.77 31.57
C ASN A 199 16.81 -3.81 32.05
N ASP A 200 15.79 -4.13 31.25
CA ASP A 200 14.99 -5.33 31.36
C ASP A 200 15.01 -6.06 30.03
N GLY A 201 15.60 -7.24 30.02
CA GLY A 201 15.97 -8.06 28.87
C GLY A 201 14.80 -8.48 27.95
N ARG A 202 14.17 -7.54 27.26
CA ARG A 202 13.30 -7.78 26.11
C ARG A 202 14.05 -7.43 24.85
N THR A 203 14.22 -8.43 24.01
CA THR A 203 14.76 -8.34 22.66
C THR A 203 14.11 -7.15 21.92
N GLU A 204 14.93 -6.17 21.56
CA GLU A 204 14.53 -5.03 20.74
C GLU A 204 14.05 -5.57 19.37
N ARG A 205 12.73 -5.59 19.17
CA ARG A 205 12.16 -5.59 17.83
C ARG A 205 12.45 -4.23 17.24
N SER A 206 13.10 -4.25 16.11
CA SER A 206 13.37 -3.08 15.26
C SER A 206 12.13 -2.19 15.16
N GLN A 207 12.23 -0.94 15.59
CA GLN A 207 11.12 0.03 15.70
C GLN A 207 10.76 0.68 14.36
N GLU A 208 10.92 -0.01 13.21
CA GLU A 208 10.80 0.61 11.89
C GLU A 208 9.50 0.34 11.12
N SER A 209 8.51 -0.35 11.68
CA SER A 209 7.25 -0.61 10.93
C SER A 209 6.02 -0.76 11.81
N LEU A 210 5.64 0.27 12.53
CA LEU A 210 4.30 0.33 13.13
C LEU A 210 3.59 1.61 12.66
N SER A 211 3.06 1.58 11.43
CA SER A 211 1.94 2.45 11.11
C SER A 211 0.76 1.97 11.95
N PRO A 212 0.14 2.82 12.79
CA PRO A 212 -1.11 2.50 13.45
C PRO A 212 -2.15 2.13 12.37
N ALA A 213 -2.99 1.14 12.63
CA ALA A 213 -4.09 0.80 11.74
C ALA A 213 -4.86 2.09 11.38
N GLY A 214 -4.94 2.44 10.09
CA GLY A 214 -5.62 3.63 9.60
C GLY A 214 -4.74 4.67 8.89
N TYR A 215 -3.41 4.51 8.88
CA TYR A 215 -2.53 5.40 8.10
C TYR A 215 -2.05 4.70 6.83
N PRO A 216 -1.99 5.43 5.68
CA PRO A 216 -1.47 4.87 4.44
C PRO A 216 -0.01 4.45 4.63
N GLN A 217 0.32 3.25 4.16
CA GLN A 217 1.70 2.76 4.19
C GLN A 217 2.49 3.41 3.05
N VAL A 218 3.68 3.93 3.38
CA VAL A 218 4.58 4.56 2.42
C VAL A 218 5.90 3.79 2.40
N VAL A 219 6.32 3.40 1.19
CA VAL A 219 7.58 2.69 0.96
C VAL A 219 8.40 3.44 -0.09
N PHE A 220 9.70 3.56 0.11
CA PHE A 220 10.63 4.19 -0.82
C PHE A 220 11.53 3.13 -1.43
N ILE A 221 11.63 3.11 -2.77
CA ILE A 221 12.53 2.23 -3.51
C ILE A 221 13.29 3.04 -4.56
N CYS A 222 14.46 2.51 -4.97
CA CYS A 222 15.11 2.89 -6.20
C CYS A 222 15.06 1.69 -7.16
N ALA A 223 14.23 1.76 -8.19
CA ALA A 223 14.03 0.65 -9.11
C ALA A 223 15.32 0.27 -9.87
N GLU A 224 16.21 1.23 -10.09
CA GLU A 224 17.51 0.98 -10.70
C GLU A 224 18.41 0.15 -9.78
N LEU A 225 18.49 0.50 -8.49
CA LEU A 225 19.22 -0.27 -7.49
C LEU A 225 18.63 -1.68 -7.35
N GLU A 226 17.29 -1.82 -7.29
CA GLU A 226 16.65 -3.14 -7.22
C GLU A 226 17.00 -4.03 -8.44
N SER A 227 17.12 -3.43 -9.62
CA SER A 227 17.53 -4.15 -10.82
C SER A 227 18.97 -4.65 -10.71
N GLN A 228 19.88 -3.85 -10.16
CA GLN A 228 21.29 -4.24 -9.94
C GLN A 228 21.39 -5.36 -8.91
N LEU A 229 20.65 -5.25 -7.79
CA LEU A 229 20.66 -6.27 -6.72
C LEU A 229 20.28 -7.68 -7.21
N ARG A 230 19.44 -7.79 -8.23
CA ARG A 230 19.00 -9.08 -8.79
C ARG A 230 20.11 -9.89 -9.44
N GLU A 231 21.17 -9.23 -9.91
CA GLU A 231 22.28 -9.85 -10.62
C GLU A 231 23.44 -10.24 -9.68
N LEU A 232 23.36 -9.82 -8.40
CA LEU A 232 24.42 -9.98 -7.42
C LEU A 232 24.19 -11.20 -6.51
N SER A 233 25.29 -11.74 -5.98
CA SER A 233 25.23 -12.67 -4.86
C SER A 233 24.75 -11.97 -3.58
N VAL A 234 24.29 -12.74 -2.59
CA VAL A 234 23.79 -12.19 -1.31
C VAL A 234 24.85 -11.29 -0.62
N ILE A 235 26.14 -11.66 -0.72
CA ILE A 235 27.23 -10.88 -0.11
C ILE A 235 27.40 -9.56 -0.84
N GLU A 236 27.54 -9.60 -2.16
CA GLU A 236 27.70 -8.39 -3.00
C GLU A 236 26.45 -7.46 -2.88
N ALA A 237 25.26 -8.03 -2.83
CA ALA A 237 24.02 -7.26 -2.62
C ALA A 237 24.02 -6.55 -1.26
N THR A 238 24.51 -7.21 -0.20
CA THR A 238 24.60 -6.59 1.13
C THR A 238 25.63 -5.46 1.15
N GLU A 239 26.78 -5.64 0.49
CA GLU A 239 27.82 -4.60 0.36
C GLU A 239 27.28 -3.40 -0.42
N LEU A 240 26.60 -3.63 -1.55
CA LEU A 240 26.01 -2.57 -2.36
C LEU A 240 24.94 -1.77 -1.58
N LEU A 241 24.06 -2.44 -0.85
CA LEU A 241 23.06 -1.77 0.00
C LEU A 241 23.73 -0.90 1.07
N ALA A 242 24.82 -1.40 1.69
CA ALA A 242 25.57 -0.64 2.69
C ALA A 242 26.24 0.60 2.10
N ASP A 243 26.74 0.54 0.86
CA ASP A 243 27.32 1.68 0.15
C ASP A 243 26.30 2.80 -0.10
N TYR A 244 25.02 2.44 -0.32
CA TYR A 244 23.91 3.39 -0.42
C TYR A 244 23.31 3.78 0.94
N GLY A 245 23.87 3.31 2.05
CA GLY A 245 23.40 3.63 3.41
C GLY A 245 22.08 2.98 3.80
N VAL A 246 21.67 1.91 3.10
CA VAL A 246 20.44 1.17 3.39
C VAL A 246 20.74 -0.26 3.84
N THR A 247 19.93 -0.80 4.72
CA THR A 247 20.14 -2.13 5.33
C THR A 247 19.34 -3.24 4.67
N GLU A 248 18.32 -2.87 3.89
CA GLU A 248 17.37 -3.80 3.29
C GLU A 248 16.91 -3.30 1.92
N SER A 249 16.66 -4.22 0.99
CA SER A 249 16.14 -3.87 -0.34
C SER A 249 14.72 -3.28 -0.26
N GLY A 250 14.38 -2.42 -1.20
CA GLY A 250 13.04 -1.85 -1.29
C GLY A 250 11.96 -2.90 -1.54
N LEU A 251 12.28 -3.96 -2.30
CA LEU A 251 11.36 -5.08 -2.51
C LEU A 251 11.09 -5.87 -1.22
N ALA A 252 12.08 -6.02 -0.33
CA ALA A 252 11.86 -6.65 0.96
C ALA A 252 10.98 -5.77 1.86
N LYS A 253 11.24 -4.45 1.90
CA LYS A 253 10.37 -3.47 2.59
C LYS A 253 8.94 -3.51 2.06
N LEU A 254 8.76 -3.60 0.73
CA LEU A 254 7.45 -3.70 0.11
C LEU A 254 6.72 -4.99 0.52
N ALA A 255 7.43 -6.13 0.58
CA ALA A 255 6.86 -7.39 1.03
C ALA A 255 6.40 -7.29 2.50
N HIS A 256 7.21 -6.70 3.39
CA HIS A 256 6.84 -6.46 4.78
C HIS A 256 5.61 -5.53 4.87
N ALA A 257 5.59 -4.42 4.13
CA ALA A 257 4.46 -3.51 4.08
C ALA A 257 3.16 -4.20 3.61
N ALA A 258 3.25 -5.11 2.65
CA ALA A 258 2.10 -5.88 2.17
C ALA A 258 1.57 -6.85 3.24
N TYR A 259 2.45 -7.51 3.98
CA TYR A 259 2.06 -8.35 5.12
C TYR A 259 1.35 -7.54 6.20
N ASP A 260 1.92 -6.39 6.56
CA ASP A 260 1.39 -5.54 7.63
C ASP A 260 0.01 -4.96 7.27
N ILE A 261 -0.13 -4.43 6.05
CA ILE A 261 -1.38 -3.76 5.63
C ILE A 261 -2.53 -4.75 5.44
N LEU A 262 -2.22 -5.99 5.04
CA LEU A 262 -3.18 -7.07 4.90
C LEU A 262 -3.46 -7.79 6.23
N GLY A 263 -2.77 -7.41 7.32
CA GLY A 263 -2.91 -8.05 8.63
C GLY A 263 -2.49 -9.52 8.64
N LEU A 264 -1.63 -9.93 7.69
CA LEU A 264 -1.25 -11.32 7.52
C LEU A 264 -0.38 -11.81 8.68
N GLN A 265 -0.66 -13.02 9.13
CA GLN A 265 0.14 -13.72 10.13
C GLN A 265 0.74 -14.98 9.51
N SER A 266 1.99 -15.27 9.89
CA SER A 266 2.65 -16.48 9.45
C SER A 266 2.75 -17.48 10.58
N TYR A 267 2.36 -18.72 10.34
CA TYR A 267 2.67 -19.82 11.22
C TYR A 267 3.55 -20.84 10.50
N LEU A 268 4.39 -21.54 11.28
CA LEU A 268 5.38 -22.46 10.76
C LEU A 268 4.99 -23.89 11.05
N THR A 269 5.12 -24.75 10.04
CA THR A 269 5.07 -26.21 10.22
C THR A 269 6.43 -26.78 9.87
N ALA A 270 6.91 -27.73 10.69
CA ALA A 270 8.20 -28.36 10.48
C ALA A 270 8.10 -29.87 10.63
N GLY A 271 8.76 -30.60 9.75
CA GLY A 271 8.83 -32.05 9.74
C GLY A 271 9.94 -32.60 8.84
N PRO A 272 10.17 -33.93 8.87
CA PRO A 272 11.25 -34.56 8.09
C PRO A 272 11.08 -34.42 6.56
N LYS A 273 9.87 -34.08 6.07
CA LYS A 273 9.60 -33.95 4.64
C LYS A 273 9.78 -32.53 4.15
N GLU A 274 9.40 -31.54 4.94
CA GLU A 274 9.47 -30.12 4.60
C GLU A 274 9.29 -29.23 5.83
N VAL A 275 9.82 -28.01 5.73
CA VAL A 275 9.50 -26.89 6.60
C VAL A 275 8.77 -25.84 5.78
N ARG A 276 7.63 -25.38 6.27
CA ARG A 276 6.77 -24.45 5.54
C ARG A 276 6.28 -23.32 6.43
N ALA A 277 6.29 -22.10 5.89
CA ALA A 277 5.52 -21.00 6.41
C ALA A 277 4.17 -20.90 5.67
N TRP A 278 3.12 -20.72 6.45
CA TRP A 278 1.75 -20.52 5.97
C TRP A 278 1.33 -19.09 6.29
N THR A 279 0.51 -18.52 5.45
CA THR A 279 -0.08 -17.19 5.66
C THR A 279 -1.56 -17.32 5.96
N ILE A 280 -2.04 -16.62 7.00
CA ILE A 280 -3.44 -16.50 7.41
C ILE A 280 -3.80 -15.05 7.64
#